data_a229828791854a97978193956bc93808
#
_entry.id   a229828791854a97978193956bc93808
#
_cell.length_a   1.000
_cell.length_b   1.000
_cell.length_c   1.000
_cell.angle_alpha   90.00
_cell.angle_beta   90.00
_cell.angle_gamma   90.00
#
_symmetry.space_group_name_H-M   'P 1'
#
loop_
_entity.id
_entity.type
_entity.pdbx_description
1 polymer ?
#
loop_
_entity_poly.entity_id
_entity_poly.type
_entity_poly.pdbx_seq_one_letter_code
_entity_poly.pdbx_strand_id
1 'polypeptide(L)'
;MTRVLVVDDEPQFLRALETNLRGAGYEVETATTAKEALAAAGLRPPDAIILDLLLPDGTGTEVSRELRAWSEAPIVLVSAVGDEAEKIAALDAGADDYITKPFTMGELLARLRAVLRRAGPPGEPVLEVGPIRVDLDKQSVTVDGRLVHLTPHEYRILKLLALNPGKLLTHRAILQDVWGPAYGAESNYLHVYVSQLRRKLEPDPSRPQYLLTEPGAGYRLLDS
;
A
#
# COMPACT_ATOMS: atom_id res chain seq x y z
N MET A 1 2.03 -14.92 -2.90
CA MET A 1 0.96 -14.27 -3.69
C MET A 1 -0.07 -13.82 -2.70
N THR A 2 -0.51 -12.57 -2.73
CA THR A 2 -1.46 -12.02 -1.75
C THR A 2 -2.82 -12.67 -1.92
N ARG A 3 -3.34 -13.27 -0.85
CA ARG A 3 -4.58 -14.03 -0.84
C ARG A 3 -5.73 -13.19 -0.30
N VAL A 4 -6.81 -13.10 -1.05
CA VAL A 4 -8.01 -12.34 -0.72
C VAL A 4 -9.20 -13.29 -0.59
N LEU A 5 -9.86 -13.27 0.57
CA LEU A 5 -11.15 -13.93 0.76
C LEU A 5 -12.26 -12.94 0.39
N VAL A 6 -13.16 -13.36 -0.50
CA VAL A 6 -14.31 -12.56 -0.94
C VAL A 6 -15.59 -13.24 -0.47
N VAL A 7 -16.40 -12.53 0.29
CA VAL A 7 -17.64 -13.05 0.91
C VAL A 7 -18.81 -12.23 0.44
N ASP A 8 -19.74 -12.86 -0.27
CA ASP A 8 -20.97 -12.25 -0.79
C ASP A 8 -21.92 -13.38 -1.20
N ASP A 9 -23.21 -13.24 -0.95
CA ASP A 9 -24.21 -14.29 -1.25
C ASP A 9 -24.65 -14.29 -2.74
N GLU A 10 -24.26 -13.28 -3.51
CA GLU A 10 -24.60 -13.15 -4.93
C GLU A 10 -23.55 -13.82 -5.83
N PRO A 11 -23.84 -14.98 -6.45
CA PRO A 11 -22.84 -15.75 -7.21
C PRO A 11 -22.30 -15.02 -8.46
N GLN A 12 -23.11 -14.10 -9.03
CA GLN A 12 -22.67 -13.34 -10.21
C GLN A 12 -21.65 -12.27 -9.80
N PHE A 13 -21.88 -11.62 -8.67
CA PHE A 13 -20.98 -10.62 -8.11
C PHE A 13 -19.64 -11.25 -7.68
N LEU A 14 -19.68 -12.41 -6.98
CA LEU A 14 -18.48 -13.18 -6.63
C LEU A 14 -17.64 -13.52 -7.86
N ARG A 15 -18.24 -14.04 -8.95
CA ARG A 15 -17.50 -14.37 -10.17
C ARG A 15 -16.85 -13.14 -10.81
N ALA A 16 -17.55 -12.00 -10.80
CA ALA A 16 -17.02 -10.74 -11.33
C ALA A 16 -15.83 -10.24 -10.50
N LEU A 17 -15.93 -10.27 -9.17
CA LEU A 17 -14.84 -9.89 -8.26
C LEU A 17 -13.65 -10.84 -8.41
N GLU A 18 -13.89 -12.15 -8.40
CA GLU A 18 -12.85 -13.17 -8.55
C GLU A 18 -12.04 -12.96 -9.84
N THR A 19 -12.73 -12.77 -10.97
CA THR A 19 -12.08 -12.55 -12.28
C THR A 19 -11.20 -11.31 -12.27
N ASN A 20 -11.70 -10.20 -11.74
CA ASN A 20 -10.98 -8.93 -11.72
C ASN A 20 -9.81 -8.93 -10.73
N LEU A 21 -9.99 -9.51 -9.54
CA LEU A 21 -8.94 -9.61 -8.53
C LEU A 21 -7.82 -10.54 -8.98
N ARG A 22 -8.13 -11.69 -9.60
CA ARG A 22 -7.13 -12.57 -10.21
C ARG A 22 -6.39 -11.89 -11.35
N GLY A 23 -7.09 -11.12 -12.19
CA GLY A 23 -6.47 -10.27 -13.20
C GLY A 23 -5.52 -9.21 -12.64
N ALA A 24 -5.74 -8.76 -11.41
CA ALA A 24 -4.88 -7.83 -10.69
C ALA A 24 -3.75 -8.53 -9.89
N GLY A 25 -3.60 -9.86 -10.00
CA GLY A 25 -2.50 -10.63 -9.41
C GLY A 25 -2.76 -11.16 -8.00
N TYR A 26 -4.01 -11.18 -7.54
CA TYR A 26 -4.39 -11.78 -6.25
C TYR A 26 -4.76 -13.27 -6.39
N GLU A 27 -4.47 -14.06 -5.36
CA GLU A 27 -5.10 -15.37 -5.16
C GLU A 27 -6.46 -15.12 -4.50
N VAL A 28 -7.54 -15.68 -5.06
CA VAL A 28 -8.89 -15.41 -4.58
C VAL A 28 -9.56 -16.69 -4.13
N GLU A 29 -10.12 -16.65 -2.92
CA GLU A 29 -11.04 -17.64 -2.38
C GLU A 29 -12.39 -16.95 -2.14
N THR A 30 -13.49 -17.68 -2.34
CA THR A 30 -14.86 -17.14 -2.21
C THR A 30 -15.65 -17.91 -1.17
N ALA A 31 -16.54 -17.20 -0.48
CA ALA A 31 -17.54 -17.77 0.44
C ALA A 31 -18.88 -17.09 0.21
N THR A 32 -19.98 -17.81 0.48
CA THR A 32 -21.34 -17.33 0.26
C THR A 32 -22.12 -17.09 1.56
N THR A 33 -21.53 -17.49 2.70
CA THR A 33 -22.13 -17.39 4.02
C THR A 33 -21.11 -16.95 5.06
N ALA A 34 -21.57 -16.42 6.18
CA ALA A 34 -20.73 -16.09 7.33
C ALA A 34 -19.96 -17.31 7.85
N LYS A 35 -20.64 -18.45 7.96
CA LYS A 35 -20.03 -19.69 8.39
C LYS A 35 -18.91 -20.18 7.47
N GLU A 36 -19.13 -20.12 6.16
CA GLU A 36 -18.11 -20.47 5.17
C GLU A 36 -16.92 -19.50 5.25
N ALA A 37 -17.17 -18.20 5.41
CA ALA A 37 -16.14 -17.18 5.54
C ALA A 37 -15.22 -17.43 6.75
N LEU A 38 -15.79 -17.69 7.91
CA LEU A 38 -15.04 -18.00 9.14
C LEU A 38 -14.25 -19.29 9.00
N ALA A 39 -14.84 -20.34 8.42
CA ALA A 39 -14.18 -21.61 8.17
C ALA A 39 -13.00 -21.47 7.18
N ALA A 40 -13.20 -20.76 6.08
CA ALA A 40 -12.16 -20.53 5.07
C ALA A 40 -10.99 -19.71 5.67
N ALA A 41 -11.29 -18.63 6.40
CA ALA A 41 -10.29 -17.80 7.06
C ALA A 41 -9.49 -18.58 8.13
N GLY A 42 -10.15 -19.47 8.88
CA GLY A 42 -9.49 -20.32 9.89
C GLY A 42 -8.62 -21.43 9.28
N LEU A 43 -9.05 -22.02 8.17
CA LEU A 43 -8.32 -23.10 7.51
C LEU A 43 -7.05 -22.57 6.80
N ARG A 44 -7.18 -21.45 6.12
CA ARG A 44 -6.09 -20.77 5.41
C ARG A 44 -6.21 -19.26 5.61
N PRO A 45 -5.47 -18.66 6.55
CA PRO A 45 -5.56 -17.23 6.83
C PRO A 45 -5.38 -16.36 5.57
N PRO A 46 -6.33 -15.49 5.21
CA PRO A 46 -6.18 -14.57 4.10
C PRO A 46 -5.32 -13.36 4.48
N ASP A 47 -4.71 -12.72 3.48
CA ASP A 47 -4.01 -11.45 3.64
C ASP A 47 -4.98 -10.26 3.69
N ALA A 48 -6.20 -10.41 3.12
CA ALA A 48 -7.29 -9.44 3.22
C ALA A 48 -8.64 -10.13 3.00
N ILE A 49 -9.71 -9.48 3.48
CA ILE A 49 -11.09 -9.96 3.35
C ILE A 49 -11.94 -8.84 2.76
N ILE A 50 -12.69 -9.17 1.71
CA ILE A 50 -13.77 -8.35 1.18
C ILE A 50 -15.07 -9.01 1.61
N LEU A 51 -15.90 -8.31 2.37
CA LEU A 51 -17.01 -8.91 3.10
C LEU A 51 -18.30 -8.11 2.87
N ASP A 52 -19.34 -8.77 2.36
CA ASP A 52 -20.66 -8.14 2.29
C ASP A 52 -21.22 -7.93 3.70
N LEU A 53 -21.92 -6.83 3.87
CA LEU A 53 -22.60 -6.50 5.14
C LEU A 53 -23.77 -7.44 5.42
N LEU A 54 -24.50 -7.87 4.40
CA LEU A 54 -25.67 -8.72 4.52
C LEU A 54 -25.39 -10.11 3.97
N LEU A 55 -25.45 -11.12 4.82
CA LEU A 55 -25.26 -12.52 4.46
C LEU A 55 -26.50 -13.32 4.88
N PRO A 56 -26.77 -14.46 4.23
CA PRO A 56 -27.99 -15.24 4.49
C PRO A 56 -28.05 -15.82 5.92
N ASP A 57 -26.93 -15.96 6.59
CA ASP A 57 -26.80 -16.57 7.91
C ASP A 57 -26.24 -15.62 8.99
N GLY A 58 -26.08 -14.31 8.69
CA GLY A 58 -25.57 -13.33 9.65
C GLY A 58 -25.23 -11.99 9.00
N THR A 59 -24.53 -11.14 9.72
CA THR A 59 -24.08 -9.84 9.21
C THR A 59 -22.57 -9.77 9.10
N GLY A 60 -22.06 -9.01 8.13
CA GLY A 60 -20.63 -8.77 7.97
C GLY A 60 -19.98 -8.10 9.20
N THR A 61 -20.75 -7.34 9.97
CA THR A 61 -20.28 -6.75 11.25
C THR A 61 -20.07 -7.83 12.33
N GLU A 62 -20.94 -8.84 12.40
CA GLU A 62 -20.76 -9.98 13.30
C GLU A 62 -19.56 -10.82 12.91
N VAL A 63 -19.41 -11.12 11.61
CA VAL A 63 -18.24 -11.84 11.06
C VAL A 63 -16.96 -11.06 11.33
N SER A 64 -16.96 -9.73 11.14
CA SER A 64 -15.79 -8.90 11.43
C SER A 64 -15.39 -8.97 12.89
N ARG A 65 -16.33 -8.88 13.80
CA ARG A 65 -16.08 -8.96 15.25
C ARG A 65 -15.52 -10.33 15.65
N GLU A 66 -16.06 -11.41 15.08
CA GLU A 66 -15.59 -12.76 15.35
C GLU A 66 -14.17 -12.99 14.79
N LEU A 67 -13.89 -12.53 13.57
CA LEU A 67 -12.57 -12.57 12.97
C LEU A 67 -11.54 -11.82 13.81
N ARG A 68 -11.87 -10.63 14.34
CA ARG A 68 -10.96 -9.83 15.16
C ARG A 68 -10.54 -10.49 16.47
N ALA A 69 -11.21 -11.50 16.93
CA ALA A 69 -10.80 -12.27 18.11
C ALA A 69 -9.52 -13.09 17.86
N TRP A 70 -9.18 -13.38 16.60
CA TRP A 70 -8.06 -14.27 16.25
C TRP A 70 -7.35 -13.94 14.93
N SER A 71 -7.80 -12.93 14.18
CA SER A 71 -7.21 -12.53 12.89
C SER A 71 -7.01 -11.03 12.82
N GLU A 72 -5.84 -10.63 12.34
CA GLU A 72 -5.51 -9.24 12.04
C GLU A 72 -5.64 -8.91 10.54
N ALA A 73 -6.12 -9.86 9.72
CA ALA A 73 -6.31 -9.63 8.29
C ALA A 73 -7.24 -8.44 8.06
N PRO A 74 -6.87 -7.47 7.21
CA PRO A 74 -7.70 -6.30 6.95
C PRO A 74 -9.02 -6.69 6.31
N ILE A 75 -10.09 -6.04 6.75
CA ILE A 75 -11.46 -6.27 6.31
C ILE A 75 -11.99 -5.01 5.62
N VAL A 76 -12.38 -5.16 4.36
CA VAL A 76 -13.12 -4.15 3.60
C VAL A 76 -14.57 -4.59 3.56
N LEU A 77 -15.46 -3.87 4.27
CA LEU A 77 -16.89 -4.14 4.20
C LEU A 77 -17.51 -3.53 2.95
N VAL A 78 -18.37 -4.29 2.32
CA VAL A 78 -19.14 -3.87 1.14
C VAL A 78 -20.61 -3.83 1.51
N SER A 79 -21.34 -2.78 1.13
CA SER A 79 -22.77 -2.67 1.45
C SER A 79 -23.56 -1.96 0.36
N ALA A 80 -24.80 -2.39 0.16
CA ALA A 80 -25.76 -1.67 -0.66
C ALA A 80 -26.39 -0.46 0.08
N VAL A 81 -26.21 -0.36 1.40
CA VAL A 81 -26.77 0.69 2.23
C VAL A 81 -25.70 1.75 2.51
N GLY A 82 -26.01 3.00 2.18
CA GLY A 82 -25.12 4.14 2.36
C GLY A 82 -25.36 4.92 3.67
N ASP A 83 -25.96 4.29 4.68
CA ASP A 83 -26.26 4.96 5.97
C ASP A 83 -24.96 5.17 6.76
N GLU A 84 -24.78 6.39 7.25
CA GLU A 84 -23.62 6.79 8.05
C GLU A 84 -23.54 6.01 9.37
N ALA A 85 -24.68 5.69 9.97
CA ALA A 85 -24.75 4.91 11.20
C ALA A 85 -24.24 3.47 11.00
N GLU A 86 -24.58 2.84 9.88
CA GLU A 86 -24.09 1.50 9.53
C GLU A 86 -22.57 1.50 9.24
N LYS A 87 -22.09 2.54 8.56
CA LYS A 87 -20.67 2.70 8.31
C LYS A 87 -19.87 2.83 9.61
N ILE A 88 -20.34 3.62 10.55
CA ILE A 88 -19.72 3.76 11.87
C ILE A 88 -19.74 2.43 12.61
N ALA A 89 -20.88 1.74 12.64
CA ALA A 89 -21.02 0.44 13.29
C ALA A 89 -20.11 -0.63 12.68
N ALA A 90 -19.89 -0.58 11.37
CA ALA A 90 -18.99 -1.46 10.65
C ALA A 90 -17.52 -1.25 11.05
N LEU A 91 -17.08 0.01 11.12
CA LEU A 91 -15.71 0.37 11.54
C LEU A 91 -15.49 0.04 13.03
N ASP A 92 -16.48 0.32 13.90
CA ASP A 92 -16.43 -0.01 15.33
C ASP A 92 -16.40 -1.55 15.56
N ALA A 93 -16.97 -2.33 14.63
CA ALA A 93 -16.90 -3.80 14.65
C ALA A 93 -15.53 -4.35 14.21
N GLY A 94 -14.60 -3.50 13.79
CA GLY A 94 -13.24 -3.87 13.42
C GLY A 94 -12.97 -3.94 11.91
N ALA A 95 -13.86 -3.41 11.06
CA ALA A 95 -13.53 -3.22 9.64
C ALA A 95 -12.48 -2.12 9.46
N ASP A 96 -11.57 -2.30 8.50
CA ASP A 96 -10.51 -1.33 8.20
C ASP A 96 -10.93 -0.29 7.15
N ASP A 97 -11.90 -0.64 6.31
CA ASP A 97 -12.51 0.26 5.34
C ASP A 97 -13.94 -0.20 5.00
N TYR A 98 -14.69 0.69 4.36
CA TYR A 98 -16.08 0.48 3.98
C TYR A 98 -16.32 1.05 2.59
N ILE A 99 -17.04 0.31 1.74
CA ILE A 99 -17.38 0.73 0.38
C ILE A 99 -18.86 0.50 0.10
N THR A 100 -19.53 1.47 -0.51
CA THR A 100 -20.95 1.36 -0.88
C THR A 100 -21.13 0.91 -2.32
N LYS A 101 -22.05 -0.04 -2.54
CA LYS A 101 -22.53 -0.42 -3.88
C LYS A 101 -23.48 0.69 -4.42
N PRO A 102 -23.39 1.09 -5.71
CA PRO A 102 -22.43 0.61 -6.71
C PRO A 102 -21.05 1.29 -6.62
N PHE A 103 -20.00 0.53 -6.84
CA PHE A 103 -18.62 1.02 -6.89
C PHE A 103 -17.91 0.53 -8.18
N THR A 104 -16.79 1.16 -8.51
CA THR A 104 -15.95 0.71 -9.60
C THR A 104 -14.89 -0.27 -9.12
N MET A 105 -14.46 -1.20 -9.99
CA MET A 105 -13.33 -2.10 -9.66
C MET A 105 -12.05 -1.34 -9.33
N GLY A 106 -11.83 -0.19 -9.98
CA GLY A 106 -10.70 0.69 -9.66
C GLY A 106 -10.73 1.20 -8.23
N GLU A 107 -11.90 1.57 -7.72
CA GLU A 107 -12.11 2.00 -6.33
C GLU A 107 -11.84 0.86 -5.35
N LEU A 108 -12.46 -0.32 -5.56
CA LEU A 108 -12.25 -1.49 -4.72
C LEU A 108 -10.76 -1.88 -4.64
N LEU A 109 -10.09 -1.96 -5.79
CA LEU A 109 -8.66 -2.28 -5.83
C LEU A 109 -7.80 -1.23 -5.15
N ALA A 110 -8.15 0.05 -5.22
CA ALA A 110 -7.44 1.12 -4.53
C ALA A 110 -7.58 0.99 -3.00
N ARG A 111 -8.80 0.71 -2.50
CA ARG A 111 -9.07 0.48 -1.08
C ARG A 111 -8.38 -0.79 -0.57
N LEU A 112 -8.49 -1.90 -1.33
CA LEU A 112 -7.81 -3.15 -0.99
C LEU A 112 -6.30 -2.96 -0.85
N ARG A 113 -5.65 -2.25 -1.80
CA ARG A 113 -4.23 -1.90 -1.68
C ARG A 113 -3.94 -1.03 -0.45
N ALA A 114 -4.83 -0.10 -0.12
CA ALA A 114 -4.66 0.79 1.03
C ALA A 114 -4.72 0.01 2.36
N VAL A 115 -5.67 -0.91 2.51
CA VAL A 115 -5.79 -1.72 3.74
C VAL A 115 -4.68 -2.76 3.84
N LEU A 116 -4.30 -3.42 2.74
CA LEU A 116 -3.15 -4.34 2.70
C LEU A 116 -1.85 -3.67 3.10
N ARG A 117 -1.62 -2.43 2.65
CA ARG A 117 -0.45 -1.64 3.03
C ARG A 117 -0.43 -1.32 4.53
N ARG A 118 -1.59 -1.12 5.17
CA ARG A 118 -1.70 -0.84 6.62
C ARG A 118 -1.53 -2.10 7.46
N ALA A 119 -2.00 -3.24 6.96
CA ALA A 119 -2.00 -4.53 7.64
C ALA A 119 -0.77 -5.40 7.33
N GLY A 120 0.08 -4.97 6.40
CA GLY A 120 1.41 -5.59 6.24
C GLY A 120 2.09 -5.70 7.59
N PRO A 121 3.00 -6.70 7.80
CA PRO A 121 3.72 -6.82 9.06
C PRO A 121 4.23 -5.42 9.44
N PRO A 122 4.17 -5.02 10.73
CA PRO A 122 4.59 -3.69 11.16
C PRO A 122 6.00 -3.44 10.65
N GLY A 123 6.09 -2.61 9.60
CA GLY A 123 7.28 -2.40 8.81
C GLY A 123 7.09 -2.76 7.35
N GLU A 124 6.43 -1.89 6.53
CA GLU A 124 7.08 -1.64 5.24
C GLU A 124 8.55 -1.36 5.56
N PRO A 125 9.50 -2.01 4.85
CA PRO A 125 10.87 -2.04 5.35
C PRO A 125 11.34 -0.63 5.66
N VAL A 126 11.76 -0.44 6.88
CA VAL A 126 12.57 0.72 7.20
C VAL A 126 13.83 0.50 6.38
N LEU A 127 13.98 1.29 5.33
CA LEU A 127 15.14 1.20 4.47
C LEU A 127 16.25 2.01 5.13
N GLU A 128 17.37 1.39 5.39
CA GLU A 128 18.52 2.01 6.02
C GLU A 128 19.69 2.06 5.04
N VAL A 129 20.26 3.25 4.88
CA VAL A 129 21.44 3.50 4.08
C VAL A 129 22.39 4.38 4.88
N GLY A 130 23.39 3.77 5.51
CA GLY A 130 24.22 4.46 6.48
C GLY A 130 23.37 5.08 7.60
N PRO A 131 23.48 6.41 7.87
CA PRO A 131 22.68 7.08 8.90
C PRO A 131 21.26 7.43 8.45
N ILE A 132 20.93 7.23 7.16
CA ILE A 132 19.64 7.58 6.57
C ILE A 132 18.66 6.42 6.81
N ARG A 133 17.56 6.71 7.46
CA ARG A 133 16.48 5.75 7.70
C ARG A 133 15.20 6.29 7.07
N VAL A 134 14.63 5.54 6.12
CA VAL A 134 13.37 5.86 5.45
C VAL A 134 12.30 4.90 5.93
N ASP A 135 11.37 5.41 6.72
CA ASP A 135 10.19 4.67 7.19
C ASP A 135 9.08 4.87 6.14
N LEU A 136 8.81 3.83 5.36
CA LEU A 136 7.86 3.91 4.26
C LEU A 136 6.41 3.96 4.74
N ASP A 137 6.13 3.38 5.89
CA ASP A 137 4.80 3.37 6.50
C ASP A 137 4.43 4.77 7.03
N LYS A 138 5.32 5.35 7.82
CA LYS A 138 5.12 6.71 8.37
C LYS A 138 5.43 7.82 7.37
N GLN A 139 5.93 7.49 6.18
CA GLN A 139 6.45 8.43 5.20
C GLN A 139 7.43 9.46 5.83
N SER A 140 8.26 8.98 6.74
CA SER A 140 9.22 9.80 7.48
C SER A 140 10.65 9.39 7.20
N VAL A 141 11.55 10.37 7.26
CA VAL A 141 12.97 10.17 7.04
C VAL A 141 13.74 10.71 8.23
N THR A 142 14.68 9.93 8.73
CA THR A 142 15.61 10.38 9.77
C THR A 142 17.05 10.19 9.31
N VAL A 143 17.93 11.07 9.79
CA VAL A 143 19.39 10.96 9.62
C VAL A 143 20.00 11.04 11.01
N ASP A 144 20.80 10.04 11.40
CA ASP A 144 21.31 9.87 12.76
C ASP A 144 20.22 9.99 13.84
N GLY A 145 19.02 9.42 13.56
CA GLY A 145 17.85 9.47 14.44
C GLY A 145 17.11 10.81 14.49
N ARG A 146 17.56 11.85 13.78
CA ARG A 146 16.91 13.15 13.70
C ARG A 146 15.96 13.22 12.52
N LEU A 147 14.71 13.64 12.76
CA LEU A 147 13.69 13.78 11.73
C LEU A 147 14.12 14.84 10.69
N VAL A 148 14.02 14.46 9.41
CA VAL A 148 14.32 15.33 8.27
C VAL A 148 13.04 15.61 7.49
N HIS A 149 12.69 16.89 7.35
CA HIS A 149 11.52 17.29 6.56
C HIS A 149 11.85 17.34 5.07
N LEU A 150 11.20 16.45 4.31
CA LEU A 150 11.28 16.42 2.85
C LEU A 150 9.98 16.96 2.25
N THR A 151 10.11 17.63 1.11
CA THR A 151 8.95 17.94 0.26
C THR A 151 8.40 16.67 -0.39
N PRO A 152 7.15 16.66 -0.90
CA PRO A 152 6.58 15.47 -1.54
C PRO A 152 7.43 14.88 -2.69
N HIS A 153 8.04 15.75 -3.51
CA HIS A 153 8.92 15.28 -4.61
C HIS A 153 10.26 14.75 -4.10
N GLU A 154 10.88 15.42 -3.13
CA GLU A 154 12.10 14.93 -2.49
C GLU A 154 11.88 13.55 -1.87
N TYR A 155 10.76 13.37 -1.16
CA TYR A 155 10.41 12.09 -0.56
C TYR A 155 10.20 10.99 -1.62
N ARG A 156 9.47 11.29 -2.72
CA ARG A 156 9.25 10.32 -3.82
C ARG A 156 10.56 9.89 -4.47
N ILE A 157 11.47 10.83 -4.75
CA ILE A 157 12.79 10.54 -5.31
C ILE A 157 13.58 9.65 -4.36
N LEU A 158 13.65 10.02 -3.08
CA LEU A 158 14.39 9.23 -2.08
C LEU A 158 13.78 7.83 -1.91
N LYS A 159 12.46 7.72 -1.81
CA LYS A 159 11.74 6.44 -1.74
C LYS A 159 12.08 5.53 -2.93
N LEU A 160 12.02 6.07 -4.15
CA LEU A 160 12.33 5.31 -5.36
C LEU A 160 13.77 4.79 -5.36
N LEU A 161 14.72 5.61 -4.95
CA LEU A 161 16.13 5.24 -4.82
C LEU A 161 16.34 4.21 -3.71
N ALA A 162 15.72 4.39 -2.55
CA ALA A 162 15.83 3.50 -1.40
C ALA A 162 15.21 2.11 -1.64
N LEU A 163 14.16 2.03 -2.46
CA LEU A 163 13.60 0.75 -2.92
C LEU A 163 14.49 0.03 -3.95
N ASN A 164 15.53 0.69 -4.46
CA ASN A 164 16.46 0.14 -5.42
C ASN A 164 17.92 0.36 -4.97
N PRO A 165 18.31 -0.12 -3.77
CA PRO A 165 19.63 0.14 -3.20
C PRO A 165 20.72 -0.39 -4.12
N GLY A 166 21.80 0.36 -4.25
CA GLY A 166 22.94 0.02 -5.10
C GLY A 166 22.70 0.07 -6.61
N LYS A 167 21.44 0.19 -7.08
CA LYS A 167 21.13 0.23 -8.52
C LYS A 167 21.21 1.64 -9.08
N LEU A 168 21.73 1.75 -10.29
CA LEU A 168 21.65 2.99 -11.07
C LEU A 168 20.23 3.20 -11.57
N LEU A 169 19.60 4.30 -11.18
CA LEU A 169 18.36 4.78 -11.75
C LEU A 169 18.63 5.92 -12.72
N THR A 170 18.20 5.77 -13.96
CA THR A 170 18.42 6.79 -15.00
C THR A 170 17.60 8.03 -14.74
N HIS A 171 18.06 9.20 -15.20
CA HIS A 171 17.31 10.45 -15.12
C HIS A 171 15.86 10.27 -15.61
N ARG A 172 15.71 9.60 -16.76
CA ARG A 172 14.40 9.32 -17.36
C ARG A 172 13.52 8.45 -16.47
N ALA A 173 14.08 7.39 -15.90
CA ALA A 173 13.31 6.49 -15.04
C ALA A 173 12.78 7.22 -13.79
N ILE A 174 13.62 8.05 -13.16
CA ILE A 174 13.21 8.83 -11.98
C ILE A 174 12.15 9.88 -12.37
N LEU A 175 12.34 10.58 -13.48
CA LEU A 175 11.38 11.58 -13.95
C LEU A 175 10.02 10.97 -14.26
N GLN A 176 9.99 9.82 -14.94
CA GLN A 176 8.74 9.14 -15.30
C GLN A 176 8.00 8.57 -14.08
N ASP A 177 8.72 8.05 -13.09
CA ASP A 177 8.10 7.54 -11.86
C ASP A 177 7.52 8.68 -11.00
N VAL A 178 8.28 9.76 -10.81
CA VAL A 178 7.93 10.83 -9.88
C VAL A 178 6.92 11.82 -10.48
N TRP A 179 7.04 12.15 -11.78
CA TRP A 179 6.21 13.15 -12.46
C TRP A 179 5.27 12.58 -13.52
N GLY A 180 5.46 11.34 -13.91
CA GLY A 180 4.64 10.63 -14.89
C GLY A 180 5.28 10.47 -16.26
N PRO A 181 4.70 9.63 -17.14
CA PRO A 181 5.31 9.17 -18.39
C PRO A 181 5.58 10.28 -19.42
N ALA A 182 4.94 11.46 -19.30
CA ALA A 182 5.18 12.60 -20.18
C ALA A 182 6.52 13.30 -19.92
N TYR A 183 7.14 13.05 -18.75
CA TYR A 183 8.42 13.67 -18.36
C TYR A 183 9.58 12.74 -18.70
N GLY A 184 10.59 13.23 -19.38
CA GLY A 184 11.73 12.39 -19.76
C GLY A 184 12.95 13.14 -20.31
N ALA A 185 12.79 14.42 -20.68
CA ALA A 185 13.85 15.25 -21.25
C ALA A 185 14.36 16.36 -20.31
N GLU A 186 13.62 16.64 -19.21
CA GLU A 186 13.86 17.81 -18.35
C GLU A 186 14.74 17.46 -17.13
N SER A 187 15.93 16.92 -17.41
CA SER A 187 16.87 16.51 -16.35
C SER A 187 17.27 17.65 -15.40
N ASN A 188 17.17 18.91 -15.82
CA ASN A 188 17.53 20.09 -15.01
C ASN A 188 16.74 20.19 -13.71
N TYR A 189 15.47 19.83 -13.69
CA TYR A 189 14.66 19.84 -12.48
C TYR A 189 15.13 18.79 -11.45
N LEU A 190 15.49 17.60 -11.94
CA LEU A 190 15.94 16.51 -11.06
C LEU A 190 17.25 16.89 -10.31
N HIS A 191 18.17 17.58 -10.96
CA HIS A 191 19.41 18.04 -10.33
C HIS A 191 19.16 18.95 -9.12
N VAL A 192 18.14 19.82 -9.20
CA VAL A 192 17.77 20.72 -8.10
C VAL A 192 17.29 19.90 -6.88
N TYR A 193 16.39 18.95 -7.11
CA TYR A 193 15.87 18.10 -6.02
C TYR A 193 16.97 17.23 -5.41
N VAL A 194 17.84 16.65 -6.21
CA VAL A 194 18.99 15.86 -5.71
C VAL A 194 19.94 16.74 -4.90
N SER A 195 20.20 17.97 -5.35
CA SER A 195 21.00 18.92 -4.56
C SER A 195 20.37 19.27 -3.22
N GLN A 196 19.04 19.47 -3.18
CA GLN A 196 18.29 19.71 -1.96
C GLN A 196 18.29 18.48 -1.03
N LEU A 197 18.09 17.29 -1.57
CA LEU A 197 18.20 16.04 -0.82
C LEU A 197 19.57 15.90 -0.17
N ARG A 198 20.65 16.11 -0.92
CA ARG A 198 22.02 16.05 -0.36
C ARG A 198 22.24 17.02 0.79
N ARG A 199 21.71 18.24 0.70
CA ARG A 199 21.80 19.23 1.81
C ARG A 199 21.12 18.75 3.07
N LYS A 200 20.14 17.84 2.97
CA LYS A 200 19.36 17.32 4.09
C LYS A 200 19.86 15.98 4.60
N LEU A 201 20.48 15.18 3.74
CA LEU A 201 20.81 13.78 4.02
C LEU A 201 22.30 13.50 4.16
N GLU A 202 23.16 14.31 3.52
CA GLU A 202 24.59 14.08 3.48
C GLU A 202 25.34 14.91 4.52
N PRO A 203 26.41 14.37 5.11
CA PRO A 203 27.29 15.15 5.98
C PRO A 203 27.97 16.31 5.23
N ASP A 204 28.38 16.08 3.99
CA ASP A 204 28.92 17.07 3.06
C ASP A 204 28.19 16.96 1.70
N PRO A 205 27.28 17.90 1.39
CA PRO A 205 26.54 17.87 0.13
C PRO A 205 27.41 17.97 -1.13
N SER A 206 28.62 18.51 -1.02
CA SER A 206 29.58 18.66 -2.12
C SER A 206 30.38 17.38 -2.37
N ARG A 207 30.44 16.49 -1.38
CA ARG A 207 31.09 15.17 -1.44
C ARG A 207 30.13 14.10 -0.93
N PRO A 208 29.07 13.81 -1.71
CA PRO A 208 28.04 12.90 -1.27
C PRO A 208 28.58 11.48 -1.08
N GLN A 209 28.21 10.86 0.04
CA GLN A 209 28.62 9.51 0.40
C GLN A 209 27.51 8.49 0.08
N TYR A 210 26.24 8.88 0.19
CA TYR A 210 25.08 7.99 0.08
C TYR A 210 24.34 8.16 -1.25
N LEU A 211 24.06 9.40 -1.65
CA LEU A 211 23.32 9.71 -2.88
C LEU A 211 24.31 10.11 -3.99
N LEU A 212 24.77 9.12 -4.74
CA LEU A 212 25.82 9.29 -5.74
C LEU A 212 25.24 9.74 -7.10
N THR A 213 26.06 10.47 -7.86
CA THR A 213 25.79 10.80 -9.27
C THR A 213 26.59 9.86 -10.16
N GLU A 214 25.92 9.26 -11.13
CA GLU A 214 26.57 8.59 -12.27
C GLU A 214 26.52 9.55 -13.46
N PRO A 215 27.65 10.16 -13.83
CA PRO A 215 27.67 11.23 -14.83
C PRO A 215 27.03 10.82 -16.16
N GLY A 216 26.10 11.65 -16.66
CA GLY A 216 25.38 11.38 -17.90
C GLY A 216 24.30 10.30 -17.83
N ALA A 217 24.21 9.52 -16.75
CA ALA A 217 23.29 8.39 -16.64
C ALA A 217 22.15 8.61 -15.63
N GLY A 218 22.47 8.99 -14.39
CA GLY A 218 21.46 9.11 -13.36
C GLY A 218 22.02 9.16 -11.94
N TYR A 219 21.30 8.57 -11.01
CA TYR A 219 21.63 8.55 -9.59
C TYR A 219 21.53 7.15 -9.00
N ARG A 220 22.27 6.97 -7.92
CA ARG A 220 22.30 5.73 -7.14
C ARG A 220 22.30 6.08 -5.66
N LEU A 221 21.47 5.41 -4.88
CA LEU A 221 21.60 5.38 -3.44
C LEU A 221 22.46 4.16 -3.07
N LEU A 222 23.48 4.35 -2.23
CA LEU A 222 24.34 3.23 -1.84
C LEU A 222 23.53 2.10 -1.20
N ASP A 223 24.04 0.90 -1.32
CA ASP A 223 23.64 -0.24 -0.52
C ASP A 223 24.46 -0.21 0.77
N SER A 224 23.85 -0.54 1.92
CA SER A 224 24.46 -0.51 3.26
C SER A 224 25.63 -1.48 3.37
#